data_ec9d65672888b6c652679a25529d704a
#
_entry.id   ec9d65672888b6c652679a25529d704a
#
_cell.length_a   1.000
_cell.length_b   1.000
_cell.length_c   1.000
_cell.angle_alpha   90.00
_cell.angle_beta   90.00
_cell.angle_gamma   90.00
#
_symmetry.space_group_name_H-M   'P 1'
#
loop_
_entity.id
_entity.type
_entity.pdbx_description
1 polymer ?
#
loop_
_entity_poly.entity_id
_entity_poly.type
_entity_poly.pdbx_seq_one_letter_code
_entity_poly.pdbx_strand_id
1 'polypeptide(L)'
;MGGRLPTRRSVQAALDRSENVKLTNQSNREIRRNGGDSNICSLRLVDTLELGGYTPHYAVFDREDWQYLCGTHGNGVQTLTVLKRGTPNPKPLTLDDILLPGQKAKLTHLLKEAYIKYLTGTFEDSEQAAREYADNFNKEGFPATGNWRFDKNGLTFLYQTYEIGAYFLGRPELTIPVKDLQGIIKPEILRETQYYRAKPER
;
A
#
# COMPACT_ATOMS: atom_id res chain seq x y z
N MET A 1 9.89 28.26 5.42
CA MET A 1 9.37 28.07 6.79
C MET A 1 9.57 26.60 7.14
N GLY A 2 10.54 26.31 8.02
CA GLY A 2 10.83 24.93 8.45
C GLY A 2 9.77 24.49 9.45
N GLY A 3 8.84 23.64 9.02
CA GLY A 3 7.91 23.01 9.92
C GLY A 3 8.67 22.17 10.94
N ARG A 4 8.48 22.40 12.23
CA ARG A 4 9.02 21.54 13.28
C ARG A 4 8.47 20.14 13.10
N LEU A 5 9.35 19.15 13.06
CA LEU A 5 8.94 17.74 13.12
C LEU A 5 8.05 17.51 14.35
N PRO A 6 6.97 16.73 14.24
CA PRO A 6 6.09 16.45 15.35
C PRO A 6 6.87 15.78 16.49
N THR A 7 6.66 16.25 17.71
CA THR A 7 7.26 15.61 18.88
C THR A 7 6.44 14.38 19.27
N ARG A 8 7.05 13.40 19.98
CA ARG A 8 6.33 12.23 20.53
C ARG A 8 5.06 12.64 21.29
N ARG A 9 5.13 13.78 21.99
CA ARG A 9 4.00 14.33 22.77
C ARG A 9 2.86 14.85 21.88
N SER A 10 3.18 15.47 20.74
CA SER A 10 2.17 15.96 19.80
C SER A 10 1.51 14.82 19.01
N VAL A 11 2.24 13.77 18.69
CA VAL A 11 1.72 12.55 18.07
C VAL A 11 0.79 11.83 19.03
N GLN A 12 1.21 11.64 20.29
CA GLN A 12 0.37 11.01 21.32
C GLN A 12 -0.92 11.81 21.55
N ALA A 13 -0.85 13.14 21.65
CA ALA A 13 -2.03 13.99 21.80
C ALA A 13 -2.96 13.98 20.56
N ALA A 14 -2.45 13.68 19.37
CA ALA A 14 -3.26 13.48 18.17
C ALA A 14 -3.96 12.12 18.19
N LEU A 15 -3.25 11.07 18.60
CA LEU A 15 -3.81 9.72 18.79
C LEU A 15 -4.92 9.73 19.84
N ASP A 16 -4.70 10.37 20.99
CA ASP A 16 -5.69 10.46 22.09
C ASP A 16 -6.98 11.19 21.67
N ARG A 17 -6.90 12.04 20.65
CA ARG A 17 -8.05 12.76 20.08
C ARG A 17 -8.74 11.98 18.97
N SER A 18 -8.13 10.92 18.44
CA SER A 18 -8.72 10.14 17.36
C SER A 18 -10.01 9.47 17.82
N GLU A 19 -11.00 9.43 16.95
CA GLU A 19 -12.31 8.86 17.24
C GLU A 19 -12.20 7.37 17.55
N ASN A 20 -11.32 6.67 16.89
CA ASN A 20 -11.03 5.25 17.10
C ASN A 20 -10.49 4.98 18.51
N VAL A 21 -9.55 5.80 19.02
CA VAL A 21 -9.03 5.65 20.39
C VAL A 21 -10.13 5.94 21.43
N LYS A 22 -11.01 6.91 21.18
CA LYS A 22 -12.14 7.20 22.07
C LYS A 22 -13.13 6.04 22.13
N LEU A 23 -13.54 5.51 20.97
CA LEU A 23 -14.46 4.35 20.87
C LEU A 23 -13.89 3.12 21.56
N THR A 24 -12.61 2.88 21.40
CA THR A 24 -11.97 1.73 22.04
C THR A 24 -11.82 1.90 23.54
N ASN A 25 -11.50 3.09 24.03
CA ASN A 25 -11.48 3.37 25.47
C ASN A 25 -12.86 3.23 26.07
N GLN A 26 -13.92 3.59 25.35
CA GLN A 26 -15.30 3.39 25.76
C GLN A 26 -15.64 1.89 25.84
N SER A 27 -15.35 1.12 24.81
CA SER A 27 -15.57 -0.33 24.76
C SER A 27 -14.82 -1.04 25.90
N ASN A 28 -13.58 -0.70 26.16
CA ASN A 28 -12.80 -1.27 27.26
C ASN A 28 -13.40 -0.94 28.65
N ARG A 29 -13.99 0.26 28.81
CA ARG A 29 -14.70 0.63 30.05
C ARG A 29 -15.97 -0.21 30.24
N GLU A 30 -16.71 -0.45 29.18
CA GLU A 30 -17.92 -1.30 29.18
C GLU A 30 -17.61 -2.75 29.51
N ILE A 31 -16.55 -3.33 28.90
CA ILE A 31 -16.07 -4.69 29.19
C ILE A 31 -15.71 -4.81 30.67
N ARG A 32 -14.97 -3.86 31.23
CA ARG A 32 -14.60 -3.85 32.67
C ARG A 32 -15.83 -3.74 33.59
N ARG A 33 -16.81 -2.91 33.23
CA ARG A 33 -18.05 -2.76 34.02
C ARG A 33 -18.89 -4.04 34.07
N ASN A 34 -18.83 -4.82 32.98
CA ASN A 34 -19.58 -6.06 32.83
C ASN A 34 -18.82 -7.29 33.37
N GLY A 35 -17.74 -7.10 34.11
CA GLY A 35 -16.96 -8.20 34.73
C GLY A 35 -16.10 -8.99 33.74
N GLY A 36 -15.89 -8.46 32.52
CA GLY A 36 -15.00 -9.07 31.54
C GLY A 36 -13.52 -8.85 31.87
N ASP A 37 -12.68 -9.84 31.54
CA ASP A 37 -11.24 -9.72 31.72
C ASP A 37 -10.68 -8.70 30.70
N SER A 38 -10.17 -7.56 31.19
CA SER A 38 -9.58 -6.51 30.38
C SER A 38 -8.28 -6.91 29.68
N ASN A 39 -7.72 -8.09 29.99
CA ASN A 39 -6.51 -8.60 29.34
C ASN A 39 -6.79 -9.29 28.00
N ILE A 40 -8.05 -9.55 27.67
CA ILE A 40 -8.43 -10.23 26.41
C ILE A 40 -8.28 -9.30 25.21
N CYS A 41 -8.24 -7.99 25.43
CA CYS A 41 -8.20 -7.02 24.34
C CYS A 41 -7.10 -5.95 24.53
N SER A 42 -5.94 -6.18 23.94
CA SER A 42 -4.88 -5.17 23.83
C SER A 42 -4.99 -4.42 22.53
N LEU A 43 -5.22 -3.10 22.61
CA LEU A 43 -5.13 -2.23 21.45
C LEU A 43 -3.70 -2.15 20.94
N ARG A 44 -3.53 -2.26 19.63
CA ARG A 44 -2.26 -1.97 18.97
C ARG A 44 -2.51 -1.00 17.83
N LEU A 45 -1.76 0.08 17.84
CA LEU A 45 -1.72 1.08 16.77
C LEU A 45 -0.27 1.19 16.31
N VAL A 46 -0.07 1.09 15.02
CA VAL A 46 1.22 1.32 14.36
C VAL A 46 1.00 2.38 13.30
N ASP A 47 1.75 3.46 13.35
CA ASP A 47 1.83 4.46 12.29
C ASP A 47 3.31 4.75 12.06
N THR A 48 3.82 4.27 10.95
CA THR A 48 5.21 4.45 10.55
C THR A 48 5.27 5.18 9.23
N LEU A 49 6.26 6.05 9.08
CA LEU A 49 6.61 6.70 7.82
C LEU A 49 8.10 6.55 7.62
N GLU A 50 8.47 5.86 6.56
CA GLU A 50 9.86 5.59 6.23
C GLU A 50 10.20 5.97 4.79
N LEU A 51 11.49 6.23 4.54
CA LEU A 51 12.01 6.30 3.18
C LEU A 51 12.13 4.87 2.65
N GLY A 52 11.24 4.46 1.73
CA GLY A 52 11.27 3.14 1.11
C GLY A 52 12.34 2.99 0.03
N GLY A 53 12.74 4.10 -0.59
CA GLY A 53 13.78 4.11 -1.62
C GLY A 53 13.85 5.43 -2.37
N TYR A 54 14.77 5.51 -3.32
CA TYR A 54 14.95 6.71 -4.12
C TYR A 54 15.58 6.43 -5.49
N THR A 55 15.40 7.39 -6.40
CA THR A 55 16.11 7.53 -7.67
C THR A 55 16.80 8.91 -7.72
N PRO A 56 17.54 9.26 -8.76
CA PRO A 56 18.08 10.61 -8.89
C PRO A 56 17.04 11.72 -8.75
N HIS A 57 15.83 11.53 -9.30
CA HIS A 57 14.82 12.59 -9.35
C HIS A 57 13.61 12.34 -8.43
N TYR A 58 13.46 11.15 -7.83
CA TYR A 58 12.31 10.81 -7.00
C TYR A 58 12.70 10.17 -5.68
N ALA A 59 11.86 10.35 -4.66
CA ALA A 59 11.92 9.64 -3.39
C ALA A 59 10.61 8.92 -3.16
N VAL A 60 10.68 7.69 -2.67
CA VAL A 60 9.52 6.87 -2.30
C VAL A 60 9.42 6.84 -0.78
N PHE A 61 8.29 7.23 -0.25
CA PHE A 61 7.97 7.09 1.16
C PHE A 61 6.95 5.98 1.33
N ASP A 62 7.18 5.16 2.32
CA ASP A 62 6.31 4.07 2.73
C ASP A 62 5.70 4.42 4.08
N ARG A 63 4.38 4.51 4.12
CA ARG A 63 3.63 4.72 5.36
C ARG A 63 2.77 3.50 5.63
N GLU A 64 2.96 2.92 6.80
CA GLU A 64 2.09 1.88 7.33
C GLU A 64 1.26 2.44 8.47
N ASP A 65 -0.06 2.35 8.34
CA ASP A 65 -1.06 2.58 9.38
C ASP A 65 -1.75 1.25 9.66
N TRP A 66 -1.54 0.69 10.83
CA TRP A 66 -2.13 -0.58 11.22
C TRP A 66 -2.75 -0.48 12.62
N GLN A 67 -3.93 -1.07 12.76
CA GLN A 67 -4.65 -1.07 14.02
C GLN A 67 -5.24 -2.44 14.34
N TYR A 68 -5.20 -2.80 15.61
CA TYR A 68 -5.96 -3.89 16.17
C TYR A 68 -6.87 -3.33 17.25
N LEU A 69 -8.18 -3.40 17.02
CA LEU A 69 -9.23 -2.82 17.87
C LEU A 69 -10.10 -3.91 18.51
N CYS A 70 -9.53 -5.06 18.79
CA CYS A 70 -10.24 -6.20 19.31
C CYS A 70 -11.27 -6.78 18.32
N GLY A 71 -10.88 -7.80 17.67
CA GLY A 71 -11.65 -8.52 16.67
C GLY A 71 -10.89 -9.76 16.23
N THR A 72 -11.34 -10.36 15.16
CA THR A 72 -10.70 -11.56 14.60
C THR A 72 -9.27 -11.29 14.14
N HIS A 73 -9.00 -10.08 13.64
CA HIS A 73 -7.68 -9.68 13.14
C HIS A 73 -7.52 -8.14 13.15
N GLY A 74 -6.28 -7.68 13.07
CA GLY A 74 -5.96 -6.28 12.82
C GLY A 74 -6.26 -5.88 11.37
N ASN A 75 -6.33 -4.59 11.13
CA ASN A 75 -6.48 -4.00 9.81
C ASN A 75 -5.51 -2.83 9.65
N GLY A 76 -5.05 -2.61 8.42
CA GLY A 76 -4.13 -1.52 8.14
C GLY A 76 -4.04 -1.20 6.67
N VAL A 77 -3.51 -0.02 6.41
CA VAL A 77 -3.26 0.52 5.07
C VAL A 77 -1.78 0.80 4.93
N GLN A 78 -1.19 0.38 3.85
CA GLN A 78 0.17 0.74 3.46
C GLN A 78 0.12 1.67 2.25
N THR A 79 0.67 2.86 2.39
CA THR A 79 0.64 3.90 1.35
C THR A 79 2.04 4.19 0.86
N LEU A 80 2.26 3.96 -0.43
CA LEU A 80 3.48 4.33 -1.13
C LEU A 80 3.31 5.73 -1.74
N THR A 81 4.17 6.65 -1.39
CA THR A 81 4.13 8.03 -1.88
C THR A 81 5.40 8.34 -2.64
N VAL A 82 5.27 8.61 -3.93
CA VAL A 82 6.39 9.01 -4.78
C VAL A 82 6.41 10.52 -4.92
N LEU A 83 7.51 11.16 -4.51
CA LEU A 83 7.70 12.60 -4.55
C LEU A 83 8.87 12.98 -5.45
N LYS A 84 8.74 14.07 -6.22
CA LYS A 84 9.85 14.64 -6.99
C LYS A 84 10.83 15.34 -6.07
N ARG A 85 12.11 14.96 -6.15
CA ARG A 85 13.20 15.54 -5.35
C ARG A 85 13.56 16.94 -5.86
N GLY A 86 14.06 17.77 -4.93
CA GLY A 86 14.49 19.14 -5.29
C GLY A 86 13.36 20.12 -5.61
N THR A 87 12.10 19.71 -5.45
CA THR A 87 10.93 20.57 -5.64
C THR A 87 10.43 21.06 -4.28
N PRO A 88 10.25 22.36 -4.05
CA PRO A 88 9.60 22.85 -2.83
C PRO A 88 8.15 22.36 -2.78
N ASN A 89 7.73 21.79 -1.64
CA ASN A 89 6.39 21.26 -1.41
C ASN A 89 5.90 20.35 -2.56
N PRO A 90 6.61 19.24 -2.85
CA PRO A 90 6.27 18.37 -3.97
C PRO A 90 4.91 17.71 -3.71
N LYS A 91 4.10 17.63 -4.76
CA LYS A 91 2.87 16.83 -4.72
C LYS A 91 3.19 15.37 -5.00
N PRO A 92 2.47 14.42 -4.37
CA PRO A 92 2.55 13.01 -4.72
C PRO A 92 2.27 12.80 -6.21
N LEU A 93 3.09 11.97 -6.86
CA LEU A 93 2.82 11.52 -8.22
C LEU A 93 1.65 10.53 -8.19
N THR A 94 0.63 10.86 -8.95
CA THR A 94 -0.52 9.98 -9.17
C THR A 94 -0.25 9.00 -10.31
N LEU A 95 -1.12 8.00 -10.47
CA LEU A 95 -1.05 7.09 -11.61
C LEU A 95 -1.20 7.85 -12.95
N ASP A 96 -2.08 8.84 -13.01
CA ASP A 96 -2.30 9.66 -14.22
C ASP A 96 -1.08 10.51 -14.58
N ASP A 97 -0.27 10.90 -13.59
CA ASP A 97 0.96 11.66 -13.83
C ASP A 97 2.03 10.84 -14.56
N ILE A 98 1.99 9.52 -14.44
CA ILE A 98 2.99 8.61 -15.02
C ILE A 98 2.50 7.85 -16.25
N LEU A 99 1.19 7.72 -16.44
CA LEU A 99 0.60 7.06 -17.61
C LEU A 99 0.71 7.92 -18.88
N LEU A 100 0.89 7.24 -20.00
CA LEU A 100 0.60 7.82 -21.31
C LEU A 100 -0.92 7.88 -21.53
N PRO A 101 -1.43 8.89 -22.25
CA PRO A 101 -2.87 9.04 -22.47
C PRO A 101 -3.52 7.77 -23.02
N GLY A 102 -4.66 7.39 -22.45
CA GLY A 102 -5.46 6.24 -22.90
C GLY A 102 -4.89 4.86 -22.54
N GLN A 103 -3.78 4.77 -21.80
CA GLN A 103 -3.12 3.48 -21.53
C GLN A 103 -3.58 2.78 -20.24
N LYS A 104 -4.52 3.35 -19.50
CA LYS A 104 -5.00 2.79 -18.23
C LYS A 104 -5.52 1.36 -18.38
N ALA A 105 -6.30 1.05 -19.42
CA ALA A 105 -6.84 -0.27 -19.66
C ALA A 105 -5.74 -1.33 -19.90
N LYS A 106 -4.67 -0.95 -20.62
CA LYS A 106 -3.53 -1.85 -20.84
C LYS A 106 -2.77 -2.12 -19.55
N LEU A 107 -2.54 -1.10 -18.72
CA LEU A 107 -1.92 -1.29 -17.41
C LEU A 107 -2.78 -2.21 -16.53
N THR A 108 -4.10 -1.98 -16.48
CA THR A 108 -5.03 -2.83 -15.73
C THR A 108 -4.95 -4.29 -16.18
N HIS A 109 -4.87 -4.54 -17.48
CA HIS A 109 -4.69 -5.90 -18.01
C HIS A 109 -3.38 -6.53 -17.54
N LEU A 110 -2.27 -5.82 -17.62
CA LEU A 110 -0.96 -6.31 -17.13
C LEU A 110 -0.98 -6.62 -15.64
N LEU A 111 -1.63 -5.76 -14.84
CA LEU A 111 -1.77 -5.97 -13.40
C LEU A 111 -2.61 -7.22 -13.09
N LYS A 112 -3.70 -7.45 -13.84
CA LYS A 112 -4.49 -8.68 -13.71
C LYS A 112 -3.68 -9.93 -14.03
N GLU A 113 -2.93 -9.95 -15.14
CA GLU A 113 -2.08 -11.08 -15.51
C GLU A 113 -0.96 -11.32 -14.47
N ALA A 114 -0.36 -10.25 -13.94
CA ALA A 114 0.61 -10.35 -12.86
C ALA A 114 -0.02 -10.92 -11.57
N TYR A 115 -1.26 -10.57 -11.27
CA TYR A 115 -1.99 -11.11 -10.12
C TYR A 115 -2.33 -12.60 -10.28
N ILE A 116 -2.75 -13.03 -11.48
CA ILE A 116 -2.99 -14.45 -11.78
C ILE A 116 -1.69 -15.24 -11.56
N LYS A 117 -0.57 -14.73 -12.06
CA LYS A 117 0.74 -15.33 -11.85
C LYS A 117 1.15 -15.37 -10.37
N TYR A 118 0.84 -14.32 -9.61
CA TYR A 118 1.06 -14.27 -8.16
C TYR A 118 0.28 -15.36 -7.44
N LEU A 119 -1.01 -15.53 -7.75
CA LEU A 119 -1.85 -16.58 -7.18
C LEU A 119 -1.32 -17.98 -7.50
N THR A 120 -1.02 -18.25 -8.76
CA THR A 120 -0.45 -19.53 -9.21
C THR A 120 0.85 -19.87 -8.47
N GLY A 121 1.74 -18.88 -8.30
CA GLY A 121 3.02 -19.10 -7.62
C GLY A 121 2.92 -19.20 -6.10
N THR A 122 1.90 -18.58 -5.49
CA THR A 122 1.74 -18.55 -4.02
C THR A 122 1.00 -19.78 -3.51
N PHE A 123 0.02 -20.30 -4.26
CA PHE A 123 -0.88 -21.37 -3.79
C PHE A 123 -0.72 -22.67 -4.56
N GLU A 124 0.23 -22.74 -5.49
CA GLU A 124 0.45 -23.89 -6.39
C GLU A 124 -0.82 -24.29 -7.18
N ASP A 125 -1.74 -23.33 -7.36
CA ASP A 125 -2.97 -23.50 -8.10
C ASP A 125 -2.71 -23.56 -9.62
N SER A 126 -3.66 -24.14 -10.36
CA SER A 126 -3.62 -24.02 -11.81
C SER A 126 -3.87 -22.58 -12.24
N GLU A 127 -3.30 -22.15 -13.37
CA GLU A 127 -3.56 -20.81 -13.94
C GLU A 127 -5.05 -20.57 -14.17
N GLN A 128 -5.80 -21.62 -14.57
CA GLN A 128 -7.24 -21.53 -14.74
C GLN A 128 -7.95 -21.20 -13.42
N ALA A 129 -7.65 -21.91 -12.32
CA ALA A 129 -8.23 -21.66 -11.01
C ALA A 129 -7.89 -20.25 -10.50
N ALA A 130 -6.64 -19.81 -10.69
CA ALA A 130 -6.20 -18.45 -10.33
C ALA A 130 -6.97 -17.38 -11.13
N ARG A 131 -7.21 -17.61 -12.42
CA ARG A 131 -7.97 -16.71 -13.29
C ARG A 131 -9.44 -16.64 -12.88
N GLU A 132 -10.07 -17.78 -12.63
CA GLU A 132 -11.45 -17.86 -12.16
C GLU A 132 -11.62 -17.15 -10.79
N TYR A 133 -10.66 -17.32 -9.89
CA TYR A 133 -10.66 -16.60 -8.61
C TYR A 133 -10.56 -15.08 -8.80
N ALA A 134 -9.60 -14.63 -9.62
CA ALA A 134 -9.40 -13.21 -9.88
C ALA A 134 -10.67 -12.57 -10.52
N ASP A 135 -11.33 -13.27 -11.44
CA ASP A 135 -12.55 -12.80 -12.11
C ASP A 135 -13.75 -12.79 -11.17
N ASN A 136 -13.92 -13.83 -10.35
CA ASN A 136 -15.02 -13.93 -9.40
C ASN A 136 -14.93 -12.90 -8.27
N PHE A 137 -13.70 -12.58 -7.82
CA PHE A 137 -13.51 -11.56 -6.79
C PHE A 137 -13.69 -10.15 -7.35
N ASN A 138 -13.26 -9.89 -8.59
CA ASN A 138 -13.28 -8.57 -9.22
C ASN A 138 -14.34 -8.50 -10.35
N LYS A 139 -15.60 -8.82 -10.06
CA LYS A 139 -16.70 -8.87 -11.04
C LYS A 139 -16.94 -7.57 -11.80
N GLU A 140 -16.67 -6.42 -11.17
CA GLU A 140 -16.80 -5.09 -11.78
C GLU A 140 -15.56 -4.68 -12.60
N GLY A 141 -14.58 -5.56 -12.69
CA GLY A 141 -13.29 -5.34 -13.34
C GLY A 141 -12.12 -5.23 -12.38
N PHE A 142 -10.94 -5.64 -12.84
CA PHE A 142 -9.72 -5.57 -12.04
C PHE A 142 -9.29 -4.11 -11.85
N PRO A 143 -9.03 -3.64 -10.62
CA PRO A 143 -8.68 -2.24 -10.38
C PRO A 143 -7.21 -1.97 -10.75
N ALA A 144 -6.92 -0.78 -11.29
CA ALA A 144 -5.56 -0.25 -11.33
C ALA A 144 -5.33 0.60 -10.09
N THR A 145 -4.46 0.14 -9.19
CA THR A 145 -4.12 0.90 -7.99
C THR A 145 -3.21 2.09 -8.29
N GLY A 146 -3.41 3.20 -7.59
CA GLY A 146 -2.48 4.34 -7.57
C GLY A 146 -1.34 4.19 -6.55
N ASN A 147 -1.31 3.10 -5.82
CA ASN A 147 -0.32 2.81 -4.80
C ASN A 147 0.87 2.06 -5.40
N TRP A 148 1.90 2.78 -5.82
CA TRP A 148 3.00 2.24 -6.60
C TRP A 148 4.37 2.79 -6.17
N ARG A 149 5.42 2.06 -6.54
CA ARG A 149 6.82 2.49 -6.35
C ARG A 149 7.71 2.04 -7.49
N PHE A 150 8.89 2.61 -7.55
CA PHE A 150 9.95 2.10 -8.41
C PHE A 150 10.44 0.74 -7.90
N ASP A 151 10.90 -0.08 -8.83
CA ASP A 151 11.66 -1.30 -8.62
C ASP A 151 12.83 -1.35 -9.61
N LYS A 152 13.86 -2.13 -9.33
CA LYS A 152 15.02 -2.29 -10.23
C LYS A 152 14.63 -2.83 -11.60
N ASN A 153 13.59 -3.66 -11.64
CA ASN A 153 13.13 -4.35 -12.84
C ASN A 153 11.94 -3.65 -13.51
N GLY A 154 11.29 -2.69 -12.82
CA GLY A 154 10.08 -2.05 -13.32
C GLY A 154 9.37 -1.17 -12.31
N LEU A 155 8.06 -1.28 -12.25
CA LEU A 155 7.23 -0.63 -11.23
C LEU A 155 6.48 -1.69 -10.44
N THR A 156 6.46 -1.55 -9.12
CA THR A 156 5.69 -2.39 -8.21
C THR A 156 4.42 -1.65 -7.80
N PHE A 157 3.30 -2.35 -7.88
CA PHE A 157 1.96 -1.90 -7.51
C PHE A 157 1.52 -2.68 -6.28
N LEU A 158 1.19 -1.96 -5.21
CA LEU A 158 0.77 -2.52 -3.93
C LEU A 158 -0.75 -2.42 -3.81
N TYR A 159 -1.38 -3.55 -3.53
CA TYR A 159 -2.81 -3.64 -3.23
C TYR A 159 -3.04 -3.80 -1.72
N GLN A 160 -4.13 -3.21 -1.24
CA GLN A 160 -4.52 -3.37 0.15
C GLN A 160 -5.18 -4.74 0.38
N THR A 161 -5.20 -5.14 1.64
CA THR A 161 -6.01 -6.29 2.07
C THR A 161 -7.46 -6.09 1.65
N TYR A 162 -8.08 -7.09 1.06
CA TYR A 162 -9.43 -7.07 0.47
C TYR A 162 -9.61 -6.25 -0.83
N GLU A 163 -8.59 -5.59 -1.34
CA GLU A 163 -8.74 -4.77 -2.56
C GLU A 163 -8.92 -5.64 -3.82
N ILE A 164 -8.15 -6.72 -3.94
CA ILE A 164 -8.22 -7.63 -5.11
C ILE A 164 -8.39 -9.10 -4.73
N GLY A 165 -8.48 -9.44 -3.45
CA GLY A 165 -8.61 -10.80 -2.97
C GLY A 165 -8.94 -10.87 -1.49
N ALA A 166 -9.16 -12.07 -0.96
CA ALA A 166 -9.51 -12.31 0.44
C ALA A 166 -8.37 -11.94 1.40
N TYR A 167 -8.70 -11.77 2.67
CA TYR A 167 -7.77 -11.33 3.74
C TYR A 167 -6.47 -12.14 3.82
N PHE A 168 -6.53 -13.46 3.63
CA PHE A 168 -5.37 -14.35 3.75
C PHE A 168 -4.29 -14.11 2.69
N LEU A 169 -4.61 -13.41 1.59
CA LEU A 169 -3.66 -12.97 0.57
C LEU A 169 -2.76 -11.81 1.05
N GLY A 170 -3.14 -11.18 2.15
CA GLY A 170 -2.43 -10.02 2.68
C GLY A 170 -2.51 -8.81 1.75
N ARG A 171 -1.37 -8.23 1.45
CA ARG A 171 -1.22 -7.07 0.55
C ARG A 171 -0.36 -7.49 -0.65
N PRO A 172 -0.96 -7.92 -1.76
CA PRO A 172 -0.20 -8.33 -2.94
C PRO A 172 0.63 -7.18 -3.52
N GLU A 173 1.91 -7.45 -3.76
CA GLU A 173 2.82 -6.57 -4.51
C GLU A 173 3.05 -7.15 -5.91
N LEU A 174 2.63 -6.42 -6.93
CA LEU A 174 2.72 -6.86 -8.32
C LEU A 174 3.77 -6.02 -9.05
N THR A 175 4.90 -6.62 -9.41
CA THR A 175 5.95 -5.95 -10.18
C THR A 175 5.75 -6.20 -11.68
N ILE A 176 5.57 -5.12 -12.44
CA ILE A 176 5.50 -5.14 -13.89
C ILE A 176 6.86 -4.72 -14.45
N PRO A 177 7.52 -5.58 -15.26
CA PRO A 177 8.82 -5.28 -15.83
C PRO A 177 8.81 -4.07 -16.77
N VAL A 178 9.94 -3.35 -16.85
CA VAL A 178 10.10 -2.19 -17.75
C VAL A 178 9.70 -2.51 -19.19
N LYS A 179 10.09 -3.70 -19.70
CA LYS A 179 9.80 -4.11 -21.09
C LYS A 179 8.29 -4.14 -21.39
N ASP A 180 7.47 -4.52 -20.41
CA ASP A 180 6.02 -4.67 -20.56
C ASP A 180 5.30 -3.32 -20.31
N LEU A 181 5.99 -2.36 -19.67
CA LEU A 181 5.48 -0.99 -19.41
C LEU A 181 5.79 0.00 -20.54
N GLN A 182 6.59 -0.39 -21.54
CA GLN A 182 6.90 0.45 -22.71
C GLN A 182 5.63 0.79 -23.49
N GLY A 183 5.46 2.09 -23.82
CA GLY A 183 4.25 2.57 -24.49
C GLY A 183 3.00 2.65 -23.58
N ILE A 184 3.15 2.39 -22.28
CA ILE A 184 2.09 2.52 -21.27
C ILE A 184 2.48 3.60 -20.27
N ILE A 185 3.68 3.52 -19.71
CA ILE A 185 4.24 4.49 -18.76
C ILE A 185 5.17 5.45 -19.52
N LYS A 186 5.21 6.69 -19.08
CA LYS A 186 6.07 7.73 -19.64
C LYS A 186 7.55 7.31 -19.60
N PRO A 187 8.30 7.48 -20.70
CA PRO A 187 9.69 7.02 -20.79
C PRO A 187 10.63 7.61 -19.74
N GLU A 188 10.38 8.86 -19.31
CA GLU A 188 11.16 9.50 -18.26
C GLU A 188 11.01 8.82 -16.89
N ILE A 189 9.83 8.26 -16.60
CA ILE A 189 9.58 7.47 -15.39
C ILE A 189 10.29 6.11 -15.49
N LEU A 190 10.15 5.41 -16.62
CA LEU A 190 10.79 4.11 -16.81
C LEU A 190 12.31 4.18 -16.73
N ARG A 191 12.93 5.28 -17.18
CA ARG A 191 14.38 5.48 -17.06
C ARG A 191 14.86 5.55 -15.60
N GLU A 192 14.02 5.98 -14.68
CA GLU A 192 14.38 6.09 -13.27
C GLU A 192 14.58 4.72 -12.61
N THR A 193 13.91 3.66 -13.09
CA THR A 193 13.97 2.30 -12.52
C THR A 193 15.40 1.77 -12.45
N GLN A 194 16.23 2.01 -13.48
CA GLN A 194 17.63 1.57 -13.51
C GLN A 194 18.50 2.18 -12.40
N TYR A 195 18.10 3.31 -11.85
CA TYR A 195 18.80 4.03 -10.78
C TYR A 195 18.17 3.81 -9.41
N TYR A 196 17.09 3.06 -9.33
CA TYR A 196 16.39 2.85 -8.07
C TYR A 196 17.29 2.19 -7.03
N ARG A 197 17.27 2.74 -5.83
CA ARG A 197 17.93 2.22 -4.64
C ARG A 197 16.86 2.05 -3.57
N ALA A 198 16.54 0.81 -3.24
CA ALA A 198 15.72 0.50 -2.09
C ALA A 198 16.49 0.86 -0.81
N LYS A 199 15.77 1.22 0.25
CA LYS A 199 16.35 1.33 1.58
C LYS A 199 16.90 -0.06 1.99
N PRO A 200 18.10 -0.17 2.53
CA PRO A 200 18.56 -1.44 3.09
C PRO A 200 17.61 -1.91 4.18
N GLU A 201 17.27 -3.19 4.16
CA GLU A 201 16.57 -3.83 5.28
C GLU A 201 17.44 -3.71 6.54
N ARG A 202 16.83 -3.38 7.67
CA ARG A 202 17.49 -3.26 8.96
C ARG A 202 17.63 -4.62 9.63
#